data_c073d7a6dd6e5b6ad50c4e1d069a0a3a
#
_entry.id   c073d7a6dd6e5b6ad50c4e1d069a0a3a
#
_cell.length_a   1.000
_cell.length_b   1.000
_cell.length_c   1.000
_cell.angle_alpha   90.00
_cell.angle_beta   90.00
_cell.angle_gamma   90.00
#
_symmetry.space_group_name_H-M   'P 1'
#
loop_
_entity.id
_entity.type
_entity.pdbx_description
1 polymer ?
#
loop_
_entity_poly.entity_id
_entity_poly.type
_entity_poly.pdbx_seq_one_letter_code
_entity_poly.pdbx_strand_id
1 'polypeptide(L)'
;MPRNRGFTLVEVLVALAIVSIALMAALRAAGQGTAAVGELRLRLLAGWVAENRLAEHRARGTWLALGIGRGTQGQGGVEFAWREEVIATPNRAFRRLDVFVSVPAEESRTLARLTGFLVLPPPGSK
;
A
#
# COMPACT_ATOMS: atom_id res chain seq x y z
N MET A 1 -10.88 -67.17 -7.25
CA MET A 1 -10.19 -66.77 -6.00
C MET A 1 -9.88 -65.28 -6.06
N PRO A 2 -10.34 -64.51 -5.10
CA PRO A 2 -9.95 -63.11 -5.05
C PRO A 2 -8.46 -63.04 -4.74
N ARG A 3 -7.71 -62.43 -5.63
CA ARG A 3 -6.33 -62.09 -5.38
C ARG A 3 -6.28 -60.83 -4.50
N ASN A 4 -5.94 -60.96 -3.25
CA ASN A 4 -5.64 -59.84 -2.40
C ASN A 4 -4.29 -59.26 -2.83
N ARG A 5 -4.35 -58.15 -3.60
CA ARG A 5 -3.17 -57.36 -3.95
C ARG A 5 -3.10 -56.21 -2.92
N GLY A 6 -2.16 -56.30 -2.01
CA GLY A 6 -1.78 -55.17 -1.16
C GLY A 6 -0.87 -54.21 -1.92
N PHE A 7 -0.78 -53.00 -1.42
CA PHE A 7 0.17 -52.02 -1.89
C PHE A 7 1.60 -52.42 -1.54
N THR A 8 2.52 -52.20 -2.44
CA THR A 8 3.94 -52.38 -2.17
C THR A 8 4.44 -51.23 -1.27
N LEU A 9 5.54 -51.48 -0.54
CA LEU A 9 6.20 -50.42 0.25
C LEU A 9 6.64 -49.26 -0.61
N VAL A 10 7.12 -49.52 -1.82
CA VAL A 10 7.56 -48.48 -2.78
C VAL A 10 6.37 -47.64 -3.22
N GLU A 11 5.21 -48.24 -3.50
CA GLU A 11 4.00 -47.47 -3.86
C GLU A 11 3.56 -46.52 -2.74
N VAL A 12 3.59 -46.99 -1.50
CA VAL A 12 3.26 -46.15 -0.33
C VAL A 12 4.24 -45.01 -0.20
N LEU A 13 5.54 -45.26 -0.37
CA LEU A 13 6.58 -44.21 -0.32
C LEU A 13 6.40 -43.18 -1.44
N VAL A 14 6.10 -43.62 -2.66
CA VAL A 14 5.84 -42.72 -3.78
C VAL A 14 4.59 -41.89 -3.55
N ALA A 15 3.51 -42.52 -3.06
CA ALA A 15 2.27 -41.82 -2.73
C ALA A 15 2.48 -40.75 -1.63
N LEU A 16 3.24 -41.07 -0.58
CA LEU A 16 3.58 -40.12 0.48
C LEU A 16 4.43 -38.97 -0.04
N ALA A 17 5.38 -39.25 -0.93
CA ALA A 17 6.21 -38.23 -1.56
C ALA A 17 5.36 -37.24 -2.40
N ILE A 18 4.44 -37.75 -3.19
CA ILE A 18 3.51 -36.94 -4.00
C ILE A 18 2.62 -36.08 -3.11
N VAL A 19 2.02 -36.65 -2.09
CA VAL A 19 1.15 -35.93 -1.13
C VAL A 19 1.95 -34.85 -0.39
N SER A 20 3.18 -35.15 0.02
CA SER A 20 4.04 -34.19 0.70
C SER A 20 4.37 -32.97 -0.18
N ILE A 21 4.70 -33.20 -1.46
CA ILE A 21 4.95 -32.15 -2.43
C ILE A 21 3.69 -31.32 -2.66
N ALA A 22 2.54 -31.96 -2.82
CA ALA A 22 1.26 -31.26 -3.01
C ALA A 22 0.90 -30.38 -1.80
N LEU A 23 1.10 -30.89 -0.58
CA LEU A 23 0.86 -30.12 0.64
C LEU A 23 1.80 -28.93 0.77
N MET A 24 3.09 -29.11 0.45
CA MET A 24 4.04 -27.99 0.45
C MET A 24 3.67 -26.92 -0.57
N ALA A 25 3.25 -27.32 -1.77
CA ALA A 25 2.79 -26.39 -2.79
C ALA A 25 1.54 -25.62 -2.34
N ALA A 26 0.57 -26.31 -1.72
CA ALA A 26 -0.64 -25.70 -1.19
C ALA A 26 -0.34 -24.69 -0.07
N LEU A 27 0.56 -25.04 0.86
CA LEU A 27 0.99 -24.15 1.94
C LEU A 27 1.69 -22.89 1.41
N ARG A 28 2.55 -23.04 0.40
CA ARG A 28 3.19 -21.88 -0.25
C ARG A 28 2.18 -20.98 -0.95
N ALA A 29 1.24 -21.55 -1.67
CA ALA A 29 0.19 -20.79 -2.34
C ALA A 29 -0.68 -20.02 -1.34
N ALA A 30 -1.06 -20.65 -0.23
CA ALA A 30 -1.82 -20.00 0.85
C ALA A 30 -1.00 -18.86 1.50
N GLY A 31 0.28 -19.08 1.77
CA GLY A 31 1.17 -18.07 2.34
C GLY A 31 1.35 -16.85 1.42
N GLN A 32 1.52 -17.07 0.13
CA GLN A 32 1.61 -15.99 -0.86
C GLN A 32 0.31 -15.20 -0.96
N GLY A 33 -0.84 -15.87 -0.92
CA GLY A 33 -2.15 -15.22 -0.93
C GLY A 33 -2.33 -14.29 0.28
N THR A 34 -1.96 -14.74 1.47
CA THR A 34 -2.03 -13.94 2.70
C THR A 34 -1.11 -12.72 2.65
N ALA A 35 0.11 -12.89 2.16
CA ALA A 35 1.06 -11.78 1.99
C ALA A 35 0.56 -10.74 0.97
N ALA A 36 -0.04 -11.18 -0.13
CA ALA A 36 -0.61 -10.30 -1.14
C ALA A 36 -1.79 -9.47 -0.59
N VAL A 37 -2.66 -10.08 0.22
CA VAL A 37 -3.77 -9.37 0.89
C VAL A 37 -3.24 -8.32 1.87
N GLY A 38 -2.21 -8.65 2.66
CA GLY A 38 -1.57 -7.73 3.58
C GLY A 38 -0.95 -6.52 2.87
N GLU A 39 -0.26 -6.75 1.77
CA GLU A 39 0.31 -5.69 0.94
C GLU A 39 -0.77 -4.79 0.32
N LEU A 40 -1.84 -5.39 -0.22
CA LEU A 40 -2.96 -4.63 -0.77
C LEU A 40 -3.63 -3.77 0.30
N ARG A 41 -3.88 -4.32 1.48
CA ARG A 41 -4.44 -3.58 2.60
C ARG A 41 -3.57 -2.37 2.95
N LEU A 42 -2.25 -2.57 3.05
CA LEU A 42 -1.30 -1.52 3.38
C LEU A 42 -1.33 -0.39 2.34
N ARG A 43 -1.39 -0.72 1.05
CA ARG A 43 -1.50 0.26 -0.04
C ARG A 43 -2.82 1.02 -0.03
N LEU A 44 -3.93 0.35 0.28
CA LEU A 44 -5.24 1.01 0.41
C LEU A 44 -5.26 2.01 1.57
N LEU A 45 -4.73 1.63 2.73
CA LEU A 45 -4.61 2.52 3.88
C LEU A 45 -3.70 3.72 3.58
N ALA A 46 -2.59 3.50 2.91
CA ALA A 46 -1.68 4.55 2.48
C ALA A 46 -2.36 5.52 1.48
N GLY A 47 -3.17 4.99 0.57
CA GLY A 47 -3.99 5.77 -0.35
C GLY A 47 -4.96 6.70 0.38
N TRP A 48 -5.61 6.21 1.42
CA TRP A 48 -6.49 7.03 2.25
C TRP A 48 -5.74 8.13 3.00
N VAL A 49 -4.53 7.85 3.49
CA VAL A 49 -3.67 8.90 4.09
C VAL A 49 -3.39 10.00 3.07
N ALA A 50 -3.00 9.65 1.84
CA ALA A 50 -2.74 10.62 0.78
C ALA A 50 -3.98 11.47 0.45
N GLU A 51 -5.14 10.83 0.31
CA GLU A 51 -6.41 11.52 0.05
C GLU A 51 -6.81 12.44 1.21
N ASN A 52 -6.65 11.98 2.45
CA ASN A 52 -6.94 12.78 3.63
C ASN A 52 -6.05 14.03 3.69
N ARG A 53 -4.77 13.91 3.37
CA ARG A 53 -3.85 15.06 3.32
C ARG A 53 -4.30 16.10 2.30
N LEU A 54 -4.62 15.66 1.08
CA LEU A 54 -5.10 16.58 0.04
C LEU A 54 -6.45 17.22 0.40
N ALA A 55 -7.38 16.41 0.91
CA ALA A 55 -8.70 16.88 1.34
C ALA A 55 -8.60 17.91 2.47
N GLU A 56 -7.71 17.70 3.43
CA GLU A 56 -7.46 18.63 4.54
C GLU A 56 -6.99 19.98 4.04
N HIS A 57 -6.03 20.01 3.12
CA HIS A 57 -5.56 21.26 2.54
C HIS A 57 -6.64 21.99 1.75
N ARG A 58 -7.45 21.26 0.99
CA ARG A 58 -8.58 21.83 0.25
C ARG A 58 -9.67 22.39 1.17
N ALA A 59 -10.00 21.65 2.21
CA ALA A 59 -11.05 22.07 3.17
C ALA A 59 -10.63 23.31 3.96
N ARG A 60 -9.35 23.45 4.28
CA ARG A 60 -8.82 24.63 4.98
C ARG A 60 -8.50 25.79 4.05
N GLY A 61 -8.54 25.59 2.74
CA GLY A 61 -8.12 26.58 1.76
C GLY A 61 -6.64 26.96 1.90
N THR A 62 -5.79 26.00 2.28
CA THR A 62 -4.39 26.25 2.58
C THR A 62 -3.60 26.56 1.31
N TRP A 63 -2.83 27.66 1.33
CA TRP A 63 -1.89 28.01 0.28
C TRP A 63 -0.46 27.71 0.77
N LEU A 64 -0.05 26.46 0.58
CA LEU A 64 1.26 25.98 1.04
C LEU A 64 2.40 26.66 0.29
N ALA A 65 3.48 26.97 1.00
CA ALA A 65 4.71 27.43 0.37
C ALA A 65 5.32 26.34 -0.52
N LEU A 66 6.04 26.74 -1.56
CA LEU A 66 6.81 25.82 -2.39
C LEU A 66 7.86 25.09 -1.53
N GLY A 67 8.05 23.82 -1.77
CA GLY A 67 9.03 23.02 -1.06
C GLY A 67 8.47 21.67 -0.59
N ILE A 68 9.15 21.07 0.37
CA ILE A 68 8.86 19.73 0.88
C ILE A 68 8.45 19.82 2.35
N GLY A 69 7.29 19.24 2.68
CA GLY A 69 6.83 18.99 4.03
C GLY A 69 6.82 17.51 4.34
N ARG A 70 7.00 17.15 5.61
CA ARG A 70 7.00 15.77 6.09
C ARG A 70 6.23 15.64 7.39
N GLY A 71 5.69 14.47 7.63
CA GLY A 71 5.01 14.15 8.86
C GLY A 71 4.60 12.69 8.92
N THR A 72 3.82 12.37 9.94
CA THR A 72 3.27 11.04 10.15
C THR A 72 1.77 11.11 10.39
N GLN A 73 1.06 10.02 10.07
CA GLN A 73 -0.37 9.88 10.30
C GLN A 73 -0.71 8.41 10.51
N GLY A 74 -1.52 8.14 11.54
CA GLY A 74 -2.10 6.82 11.77
C GLY A 74 -3.34 6.59 10.90
N GLN A 75 -3.46 5.40 10.32
CA GLN A 75 -4.62 4.98 9.56
C GLN A 75 -4.82 3.46 9.71
N GLY A 76 -6.01 3.05 10.17
CA GLY A 76 -6.31 1.63 10.31
C GLY A 76 -5.38 0.85 11.24
N GLY A 77 -4.87 1.47 12.31
CA GLY A 77 -3.93 0.87 13.25
C GLY A 77 -2.48 0.83 12.78
N VAL A 78 -2.17 1.44 11.64
CA VAL A 78 -0.81 1.51 11.08
C VAL A 78 -0.36 2.97 11.06
N GLU A 79 0.88 3.22 11.43
CA GLU A 79 1.51 4.54 11.30
C GLU A 79 2.17 4.66 9.93
N PHE A 80 1.86 5.76 9.22
CA PHE A 80 2.44 6.08 7.92
C PHE A 80 3.25 7.36 7.99
N ALA A 81 4.33 7.41 7.22
CA ALA A 81 5.07 8.62 6.94
C ALA A 81 4.56 9.23 5.62
N TRP A 82 4.30 10.51 5.62
CA TRP A 82 3.94 11.22 4.41
C TRP A 82 4.97 12.30 4.08
N ARG A 83 5.14 12.55 2.80
CA ARG A 83 5.95 13.63 2.26
C ARG A 83 5.12 14.38 1.23
N GLU A 84 5.06 15.68 1.36
CA GLU A 84 4.35 16.57 0.46
C GLU A 84 5.35 17.43 -0.30
N GLU A 85 5.25 17.43 -1.62
CA GLU A 85 6.04 18.30 -2.49
C GLU A 85 5.11 19.31 -3.15
N VAL A 86 5.34 20.60 -2.89
CA VAL A 86 4.56 21.69 -3.47
C VAL A 86 5.39 22.33 -4.57
N ILE A 87 4.87 22.30 -5.77
CA ILE A 87 5.56 22.74 -6.98
C ILE A 87 4.74 23.83 -7.67
N ALA A 88 5.44 24.85 -8.17
CA ALA A 88 4.84 25.91 -8.97
C ALA A 88 4.31 25.35 -10.30
N THR A 89 3.22 25.93 -10.78
CA THR A 89 2.68 25.64 -12.10
C THR A 89 2.79 26.89 -13.00
N PRO A 90 2.67 26.74 -14.33
CA PRO A 90 2.64 27.90 -15.24
C PRO A 90 1.54 28.90 -14.91
N ASN A 91 0.41 28.42 -14.36
CA ASN A 91 -0.65 29.29 -13.86
C ASN A 91 -0.43 29.61 -12.39
N ARG A 92 -0.16 30.86 -12.05
CA ARG A 92 0.12 31.35 -10.69
C ARG A 92 -1.03 31.15 -9.70
N ALA A 93 -2.26 30.92 -10.19
CA ALA A 93 -3.41 30.63 -9.34
C ALA A 93 -3.42 29.20 -8.81
N PHE A 94 -2.53 28.34 -9.30
CA PHE A 94 -2.47 26.93 -8.90
C PHE A 94 -1.05 26.56 -8.45
N ARG A 95 -0.99 25.65 -7.48
CA ARG A 95 0.20 24.90 -7.11
C ARG A 95 -0.09 23.43 -7.18
N ARG A 96 0.85 22.63 -7.70
CA ARG A 96 0.75 21.18 -7.69
C ARG A 96 1.23 20.67 -6.34
N LEU A 97 0.45 19.80 -5.76
CA LEU A 97 0.79 19.09 -4.54
C LEU A 97 0.93 17.61 -4.85
N ASP A 98 2.12 17.06 -4.67
CA ASP A 98 2.37 15.63 -4.74
C ASP A 98 2.51 15.08 -3.32
N VAL A 99 1.68 14.11 -2.95
CA VAL A 99 1.72 13.44 -1.65
C VAL A 99 2.26 12.04 -1.84
N PHE A 100 3.30 11.71 -1.10
CA PHE A 100 3.92 10.37 -1.07
C PHE A 100 3.72 9.78 0.31
N VAL A 101 3.26 8.55 0.38
CA VAL A 101 3.01 7.84 1.63
C VAL A 101 3.80 6.55 1.67
N SER A 102 4.48 6.32 2.77
CA SER A 102 5.31 5.14 3.03
C SER A 102 5.17 4.72 4.50
N VAL A 103 5.75 3.58 4.87
CA VAL A 103 5.93 3.27 6.30
C VAL A 103 7.18 3.97 6.82
N PRO A 104 7.20 4.41 8.10
CA PRO A 104 8.34 5.15 8.65
C PRO A 104 9.67 4.40 8.58
N ALA A 105 9.63 3.08 8.70
CA ALA A 105 10.82 2.23 8.63
C ALA A 105 11.44 2.10 7.23
N GLU A 106 10.68 2.39 6.18
CA GLU A 106 11.09 2.22 4.79
C GLU A 106 10.52 3.34 3.91
N GLU A 107 10.97 4.58 4.16
CA GLU A 107 10.47 5.77 3.47
C GLU A 107 10.83 5.81 1.97
N SER A 108 11.86 5.09 1.55
CA SER A 108 12.24 4.96 0.14
C SER A 108 11.21 4.19 -0.70
N ARG A 109 10.40 3.35 -0.05
CA ARG A 109 9.35 2.58 -0.69
C ARG A 109 8.02 3.30 -0.61
N THR A 110 7.62 3.96 -1.68
CA THR A 110 6.33 4.64 -1.77
C THR A 110 5.20 3.62 -1.91
N LEU A 111 4.27 3.62 -0.96
CA LEU A 111 3.08 2.77 -0.98
C LEU A 111 1.91 3.41 -1.73
N ALA A 112 1.80 4.73 -1.64
CA ALA A 112 0.79 5.51 -2.36
C ALA A 112 1.35 6.86 -2.77
N ARG A 113 0.91 7.32 -3.91
CA ARG A 113 1.20 8.65 -4.44
C ARG A 113 -0.09 9.28 -4.94
N LEU A 114 -0.31 10.53 -4.59
CA LEU A 114 -1.45 11.30 -5.07
C LEU A 114 -0.98 12.67 -5.52
N THR A 115 -1.40 13.08 -6.70
CA THR A 115 -1.16 14.43 -7.23
C THR A 115 -2.47 15.21 -7.21
N GLY A 116 -2.44 16.40 -6.65
CA GLY A 116 -3.56 17.33 -6.63
C GLY A 116 -3.10 18.75 -6.88
N PHE A 117 -4.05 19.65 -6.91
CA PHE A 117 -3.79 21.08 -7.09
C PHE A 117 -4.42 21.88 -5.97
N LEU A 118 -3.65 22.85 -5.49
CA LEU A 118 -4.11 23.87 -4.57
C LEU A 118 -4.45 25.13 -5.37
N VAL A 119 -5.57 25.73 -5.04
CA VAL A 119 -6.04 26.95 -5.66
C VAL A 119 -5.72 28.13 -4.76
N LEU A 120 -5.23 29.22 -5.34
CA LEU A 120 -4.99 30.46 -4.60
C LEU A 120 -6.31 30.97 -4.00
N PRO A 121 -6.38 31.14 -2.66
CA PRO A 121 -7.58 31.66 -2.02
C PRO A 121 -7.94 33.06 -2.55
N PRO A 122 -9.24 33.39 -2.67
CA PRO A 122 -9.62 34.74 -3.05
C PRO A 122 -9.13 35.77 -2.01
N PRO A 123 -8.83 37.02 -2.43
CA PRO A 123 -8.43 38.07 -1.51
C PRO A 123 -9.48 38.28 -0.44
N GLY A 124 -9.09 38.24 0.87
CA GLY A 124 -9.98 38.44 2.00
C GLY A 124 -10.65 37.18 2.56
N SER A 125 -10.39 36.00 2.03
CA SER A 125 -10.81 34.72 2.65
C SER A 125 -9.86 34.39 3.79
N LYS A 126 -10.36 34.35 5.00
CA LYS A 126 -9.64 33.84 6.17
C LYS A 126 -10.07 32.40 6.47
#